data_c75b922feee4929a2dac8d5fcfe21ee6
#
_entry.id   c75b922feee4929a2dac8d5fcfe21ee6
#
_cell.length_a   1.000
_cell.length_b   1.000
_cell.length_c   1.000
_cell.angle_alpha   90.00
_cell.angle_beta   90.00
_cell.angle_gamma   90.00
#
_symmetry.space_group_name_H-M   'P 1'
#
loop_
_entity.id
_entity.type
_entity.pdbx_description
1 polymer ?
#
loop_
_entity_poly.entity_id
_entity_poly.type
_entity_poly.pdbx_seq_one_letter_code
_entity_poly.pdbx_strand_id
1 'polypeptide(L)'
;MLPEHYKKRCLEFMSKEPTSVHYIPSTGTFGIHKNTKLPNKIQNVPIPVLYPQDANKGLWGGEGYILGYKMDKSHLRMKNRLPKIWKPFISKRAVYSEILDKWFEIPMTMRVLDLIDECHGFDNYILKTHERDLNSLLAMKLRREMLLALANKTCYPDDKDKQEKIIHKYHEFIIPAEEAEWVGLTITEALHKAWRIRRNLPQNRPKPLKEVYEERLVLKLHLKKENQWEAIMEESDREKPQDEKPPSLIQKLNPFSAYNKNKKQ
;
A
#
# COMPACT_ATOMS: atom_id res chain seq x y z
N MET A 1 -7.55 -14.32 4.32
CA MET A 1 -6.89 -13.73 3.15
C MET A 1 -7.27 -12.26 3.05
N LEU A 2 -6.87 -11.54 2.01
CA LEU A 2 -7.16 -10.11 1.88
C LEU A 2 -8.66 -9.85 1.66
N PRO A 3 -9.23 -8.76 2.21
CA PRO A 3 -10.62 -8.37 2.01
C PRO A 3 -10.93 -8.05 0.53
N GLU A 4 -12.20 -8.21 0.12
CA GLU A 4 -12.61 -8.00 -1.27
C GLU A 4 -12.50 -6.53 -1.70
N HIS A 5 -12.86 -5.59 -0.83
CA HIS A 5 -12.74 -4.16 -1.10
C HIS A 5 -11.27 -3.75 -1.37
N TYR A 6 -10.29 -4.35 -0.64
CA TYR A 6 -8.88 -4.11 -0.89
C TYR A 6 -8.44 -4.68 -2.25
N LYS A 7 -8.88 -5.89 -2.59
CA LYS A 7 -8.58 -6.50 -3.91
C LYS A 7 -9.14 -5.67 -5.06
N LYS A 8 -10.40 -5.20 -4.93
CA LYS A 8 -11.05 -4.33 -5.91
C LYS A 8 -10.26 -3.05 -6.14
N ARG A 9 -9.83 -2.39 -5.07
CA ARG A 9 -8.99 -1.18 -5.14
C ARG A 9 -7.64 -1.44 -5.82
N CYS A 10 -7.00 -2.56 -5.52
CA CYS A 10 -5.76 -2.95 -6.21
C CYS A 10 -5.97 -3.16 -7.71
N LEU A 11 -7.07 -3.77 -8.11
CA LEU A 11 -7.42 -3.95 -9.52
C LEU A 11 -7.70 -2.60 -10.21
N GLU A 12 -8.41 -1.70 -9.57
CA GLU A 12 -8.65 -0.34 -10.07
C GLU A 12 -7.34 0.43 -10.23
N PHE A 13 -6.43 0.32 -9.26
CA PHE A 13 -5.10 0.92 -9.35
C PHE A 13 -4.27 0.36 -10.52
N MET A 14 -4.36 -0.94 -10.79
CA MET A 14 -3.62 -1.57 -11.89
C MET A 14 -4.23 -1.27 -13.25
N SER A 15 -5.56 -1.18 -13.35
CA SER A 15 -6.28 -0.98 -14.61
C SER A 15 -6.22 0.46 -15.10
N LYS A 16 -6.17 1.44 -14.21
CA LYS A 16 -6.14 2.85 -14.57
C LYS A 16 -4.72 3.27 -14.96
N GLU A 17 -4.58 3.88 -16.13
CA GLU A 17 -3.35 4.55 -16.54
C GLU A 17 -3.18 5.88 -15.78
N PRO A 18 -1.95 6.26 -15.38
CA PRO A 18 -1.70 7.55 -14.74
C PRO A 18 -1.98 8.69 -15.72
N THR A 19 -2.52 9.78 -15.21
CA THR A 19 -2.75 10.99 -16.00
C THR A 19 -1.44 11.52 -16.55
N SER A 20 -1.41 11.83 -17.86
CA SER A 20 -0.23 12.37 -18.53
C SER A 20 0.06 13.78 -18.01
N VAL A 21 1.23 13.99 -17.40
CA VAL A 21 1.63 15.28 -16.81
C VAL A 21 2.61 16.05 -17.71
N HIS A 22 3.66 15.36 -18.16
CA HIS A 22 4.71 15.96 -18.99
C HIS A 22 4.43 15.88 -20.49
N TYR A 23 3.35 15.24 -20.84
CA TYR A 23 2.96 14.99 -22.20
C TYR A 23 1.44 15.01 -22.32
N ILE A 24 0.92 15.79 -23.23
CA ILE A 24 -0.52 15.84 -23.53
C ILE A 24 -0.75 15.10 -24.83
N PRO A 25 -1.41 13.92 -24.80
CA PRO A 25 -1.70 13.17 -26.03
C PRO A 25 -2.65 13.99 -26.93
N SER A 26 -2.28 14.08 -28.20
CA SER A 26 -3.15 14.70 -29.20
C SER A 26 -4.23 13.72 -29.65
N THR A 27 -5.45 14.19 -29.80
CA THR A 27 -6.60 13.37 -30.22
C THR A 27 -6.62 13.09 -31.73
N GLY A 28 -5.81 13.81 -32.54
CA GLY A 28 -5.76 13.64 -33.98
C GLY A 28 -4.74 12.63 -34.46
N THR A 29 -4.97 12.03 -35.62
CA THR A 29 -4.02 11.15 -36.30
C THR A 29 -2.96 11.93 -37.07
N PHE A 30 -3.33 13.10 -37.62
CA PHE A 30 -2.47 13.97 -38.42
C PHE A 30 -2.51 15.40 -37.88
N GLY A 31 -1.38 16.03 -37.85
CA GLY A 31 -1.22 17.46 -37.54
C GLY A 31 -0.54 18.20 -38.66
N ILE A 32 -0.71 19.51 -38.73
CA ILE A 32 -0.05 20.35 -39.71
C ILE A 32 1.31 20.80 -39.15
N HIS A 33 2.37 20.47 -39.84
CA HIS A 33 3.72 20.90 -39.48
C HIS A 33 3.84 22.44 -39.59
N LYS A 34 4.32 23.09 -38.51
CA LYS A 34 4.31 24.56 -38.40
C LYS A 34 5.05 25.27 -39.54
N ASN A 35 6.18 24.73 -39.98
CA ASN A 35 7.03 25.38 -40.98
C ASN A 35 6.68 25.00 -42.42
N THR A 36 6.47 23.69 -42.66
CA THR A 36 6.23 23.15 -44.03
C THR A 36 4.76 23.18 -44.45
N LYS A 37 3.83 23.41 -43.48
CA LYS A 37 2.38 23.36 -43.68
C LYS A 37 1.85 22.01 -44.26
N LEU A 38 2.70 20.97 -44.34
CA LEU A 38 2.33 19.66 -44.77
C LEU A 38 1.71 18.83 -43.63
N PRO A 39 0.77 17.92 -43.95
CA PRO A 39 0.23 17.00 -42.96
C PRO A 39 1.32 16.04 -42.49
N ASN A 40 1.52 15.96 -41.18
CA ASN A 40 2.46 15.04 -40.55
C ASN A 40 1.73 14.14 -39.55
N LYS A 41 2.09 12.85 -39.55
CA LYS A 41 1.50 11.89 -38.59
C LYS A 41 1.92 12.27 -37.18
N ILE A 42 0.95 12.42 -36.31
CA ILE A 42 1.18 12.68 -34.91
C ILE A 42 1.66 11.39 -34.23
N GLN A 43 2.83 11.44 -33.61
CA GLN A 43 3.37 10.35 -32.83
C GLN A 43 3.09 10.62 -31.34
N ASN A 44 2.08 9.96 -30.80
CA ASN A 44 1.78 10.02 -29.37
C ASN A 44 2.68 9.02 -28.62
N VAL A 45 3.92 9.43 -28.33
CA VAL A 45 4.86 8.63 -27.56
C VAL A 45 4.85 9.12 -26.13
N PRO A 46 4.44 8.31 -25.14
CA PRO A 46 4.46 8.73 -23.73
C PRO A 46 5.90 8.93 -23.27
N ILE A 47 6.10 9.98 -22.46
CA ILE A 47 7.41 10.27 -21.86
C ILE A 47 7.55 9.42 -20.61
N PRO A 48 8.59 8.59 -20.49
CA PRO A 48 8.84 7.83 -19.26
C PRO A 48 9.23 8.77 -18.11
N VAL A 49 8.52 8.65 -17.01
CA VAL A 49 8.74 9.44 -15.79
C VAL A 49 9.29 8.54 -14.70
N LEU A 50 10.39 8.96 -14.06
CA LEU A 50 11.00 8.27 -12.95
C LEU A 50 10.61 8.92 -11.63
N TYR A 51 10.10 8.13 -10.70
CA TYR A 51 9.73 8.58 -9.36
C TYR A 51 10.78 8.11 -8.34
N PRO A 52 11.58 9.04 -7.78
CA PRO A 52 12.50 8.70 -6.71
C PRO A 52 11.73 8.40 -5.41
N GLN A 53 12.41 7.78 -4.43
CA GLN A 53 11.80 7.46 -3.14
C GLN A 53 11.33 8.72 -2.38
N ASP A 54 11.93 9.87 -2.63
CA ASP A 54 11.53 11.14 -2.02
C ASP A 54 10.13 11.60 -2.49
N ALA A 55 9.65 11.17 -3.65
CA ALA A 55 8.28 11.41 -4.10
C ALA A 55 7.25 10.85 -3.11
N ASN A 56 7.58 9.74 -2.42
CA ASN A 56 6.72 9.13 -1.42
C ASN A 56 6.60 9.94 -0.12
N LYS A 57 7.51 10.89 0.12
CA LYS A 57 7.52 11.76 1.30
C LYS A 57 6.84 13.10 1.06
N GLY A 58 6.39 13.36 -0.17
CA GLY A 58 5.79 14.62 -0.58
C GLY A 58 4.62 14.42 -1.53
N LEU A 59 4.12 15.53 -2.09
CA LEU A 59 3.05 15.55 -3.07
C LEU A 59 3.61 16.10 -4.38
N TRP A 60 3.69 15.27 -5.41
CA TRP A 60 4.29 15.65 -6.68
C TRP A 60 3.29 15.75 -7.83
N GLY A 61 2.01 15.37 -7.62
CA GLY A 61 0.94 15.51 -8.61
C GLY A 61 1.20 14.79 -9.94
N GLY A 62 1.93 13.67 -9.91
CA GLY A 62 2.34 12.95 -11.11
C GLY A 62 3.60 13.49 -11.80
N GLU A 63 4.17 14.60 -11.34
CA GLU A 63 5.47 15.06 -11.82
C GLU A 63 6.60 14.14 -11.34
N GLY A 64 7.66 14.00 -12.12
CA GLY A 64 8.81 13.18 -11.76
C GLY A 64 10.05 13.58 -12.53
N TYR A 65 11.09 12.78 -12.45
CA TYR A 65 12.32 13.00 -13.19
C TYR A 65 12.18 12.50 -14.61
N ILE A 66 12.55 13.36 -15.57
CA ILE A 66 12.59 13.03 -16.98
C ILE A 66 14.04 12.92 -17.41
N LEU A 67 14.39 11.78 -17.99
CA LEU A 67 15.69 11.53 -18.61
C LEU A 67 15.60 11.86 -20.10
N GLY A 68 16.59 12.56 -20.59
CA GLY A 68 16.67 12.86 -22.02
C GLY A 68 18.03 13.39 -22.42
N TYR A 69 18.12 13.89 -23.62
CA TYR A 69 19.35 14.40 -24.18
C TYR A 69 19.18 15.86 -24.58
N LYS A 70 20.15 16.69 -24.28
CA LYS A 70 20.27 18.05 -24.78
C LYS A 70 21.29 18.05 -25.92
N MET A 71 20.94 18.65 -27.04
CA MET A 71 21.89 18.87 -28.11
C MET A 71 22.85 19.99 -27.73
N ASP A 72 24.13 19.76 -27.97
CA ASP A 72 25.15 20.79 -27.81
C ASP A 72 24.87 21.93 -28.80
N LYS A 73 25.08 23.18 -28.35
CA LYS A 73 24.91 24.38 -29.17
C LYS A 73 26.14 24.67 -30.03
N SER A 74 27.10 23.74 -30.10
CA SER A 74 28.31 23.93 -30.92
C SER A 74 27.93 24.10 -32.39
N HIS A 75 28.68 24.98 -33.11
CA HIS A 75 28.52 25.17 -34.54
C HIS A 75 29.05 24.01 -35.39
N LEU A 76 29.56 22.96 -34.74
CA LEU A 76 30.08 21.79 -35.43
C LEU A 76 28.96 21.04 -36.17
N ARG A 77 29.33 20.45 -37.30
CA ARG A 77 28.41 19.68 -38.18
C ARG A 77 27.80 18.46 -37.46
N MET A 78 28.54 17.86 -36.55
CA MET A 78 28.06 16.82 -35.65
C MET A 78 27.83 17.37 -34.26
N LYS A 79 26.56 17.41 -33.83
CA LYS A 79 26.15 17.87 -32.50
C LYS A 79 26.13 16.69 -31.55
N ASN A 80 26.89 16.75 -30.47
CA ASN A 80 26.86 15.73 -29.44
C ASN A 80 25.56 15.79 -28.63
N ARG A 81 25.03 14.63 -28.28
CA ARG A 81 23.89 14.50 -27.39
C ARG A 81 24.39 14.36 -25.96
N LEU A 82 24.14 15.36 -25.14
CA LEU A 82 24.52 15.37 -23.72
C LEU A 82 23.34 14.87 -22.90
N PRO A 83 23.52 13.85 -22.04
CA PRO A 83 22.47 13.37 -21.17
C PRO A 83 22.07 14.47 -20.18
N LYS A 84 20.77 14.66 -19.99
CA LYS A 84 20.23 15.64 -19.05
C LYS A 84 19.04 15.06 -18.30
N ILE A 85 18.98 15.37 -17.01
CA ILE A 85 17.85 15.04 -16.13
C ILE A 85 17.11 16.34 -15.85
N TRP A 86 15.81 16.36 -16.10
CA TRP A 86 14.91 17.43 -15.68
C TRP A 86 14.22 17.01 -14.39
N LYS A 87 14.29 17.85 -13.38
CA LYS A 87 13.69 17.64 -12.07
C LYS A 87 12.60 18.66 -11.84
N PRO A 88 11.48 18.30 -11.21
CA PRO A 88 10.45 19.23 -10.82
C PRO A 88 10.98 20.18 -9.73
N PHE A 89 10.41 21.38 -9.65
CA PHE A 89 10.68 22.28 -8.56
C PHE A 89 9.84 21.90 -7.34
N ILE A 90 10.50 21.57 -6.25
CA ILE A 90 9.88 21.11 -5.01
C ILE A 90 10.12 22.19 -3.94
N SER A 91 9.06 22.63 -3.30
CA SER A 91 9.10 23.54 -2.16
C SER A 91 8.28 23.01 -1.00
N LYS A 92 8.72 23.27 0.22
CA LYS A 92 7.92 22.98 1.40
C LYS A 92 6.83 24.03 1.55
N ARG A 93 5.60 23.59 1.71
CA ARG A 93 4.43 24.45 1.89
C ARG A 93 3.62 23.98 3.09
N ALA A 94 3.11 24.96 3.84
CA ALA A 94 2.17 24.72 4.91
C ALA A 94 0.76 24.61 4.31
N VAL A 95 0.07 23.52 4.59
CA VAL A 95 -1.32 23.27 4.20
C VAL A 95 -2.13 22.90 5.41
N TYR A 96 -3.36 23.37 5.46
CA TYR A 96 -4.30 23.08 6.54
C TYR A 96 -5.28 22.02 6.12
N SER A 97 -5.50 21.04 6.99
CA SER A 97 -6.56 20.05 6.83
C SER A 97 -7.74 20.39 7.75
N GLU A 98 -8.89 20.62 7.15
CA GLU A 98 -10.14 20.88 7.89
C GLU A 98 -10.62 19.64 8.65
N ILE A 99 -10.43 18.44 8.08
CA ILE A 99 -10.90 17.17 8.66
C ILE A 99 -10.09 16.83 9.92
N LEU A 100 -8.76 17.00 9.84
CA LEU A 100 -7.84 16.63 10.93
C LEU A 100 -7.57 17.79 11.90
N ASP A 101 -7.99 19.02 11.55
CA ASP A 101 -7.71 20.27 12.29
C ASP A 101 -6.21 20.44 12.57
N LYS A 102 -5.39 20.26 11.53
CA LYS A 102 -3.93 20.32 11.65
C LYS A 102 -3.28 21.01 10.47
N TRP A 103 -2.20 21.70 10.76
CA TRP A 103 -1.29 22.21 9.75
C TRP A 103 -0.20 21.18 9.46
N PHE A 104 0.06 20.99 8.17
CA PHE A 104 1.10 20.09 7.68
C PHE A 104 2.09 20.88 6.84
N GLU A 105 3.39 20.69 7.09
CA GLU A 105 4.46 21.18 6.22
C GLU A 105 4.89 20.06 5.29
N ILE A 106 4.50 20.12 4.03
CA ILE A 106 4.70 19.05 3.05
C ILE A 106 5.51 19.57 1.86
N PRO A 107 6.57 18.85 1.42
CA PRO A 107 7.24 19.15 0.17
C PRO A 107 6.31 18.83 -1.02
N MET A 108 6.03 19.84 -1.85
CA MET A 108 5.13 19.71 -2.99
C MET A 108 5.61 20.51 -4.19
N THR A 109 5.12 20.13 -5.37
CA THR A 109 5.35 20.83 -6.62
C THR A 109 4.34 21.95 -6.83
N MET A 110 4.63 22.91 -7.71
CA MET A 110 3.69 23.98 -8.05
C MET A 110 2.40 23.43 -8.66
N ARG A 111 2.51 22.37 -9.47
CA ARG A 111 1.34 21.70 -10.05
C ARG A 111 0.36 21.20 -8.98
N VAL A 112 0.87 20.69 -7.84
CA VAL A 112 -0.01 20.25 -6.75
C VAL A 112 -0.77 21.38 -6.13
N LEU A 113 -0.16 22.58 -6.01
CA LEU A 113 -0.87 23.76 -5.54
C LEU A 113 -2.03 24.12 -6.48
N ASP A 114 -1.77 24.15 -7.79
CA ASP A 114 -2.82 24.39 -8.78
C ASP A 114 -3.95 23.34 -8.69
N LEU A 115 -3.61 22.06 -8.49
CA LEU A 115 -4.61 20.98 -8.31
C LEU A 115 -5.39 21.11 -6.99
N ILE A 116 -4.77 21.59 -5.91
CA ILE A 116 -5.46 21.88 -4.65
C ILE A 116 -6.47 23.02 -4.84
N ASP A 117 -6.08 24.06 -5.57
CA ASP A 117 -6.96 25.18 -5.88
C ASP A 117 -8.12 24.75 -6.79
N GLU A 118 -7.87 23.94 -7.81
CA GLU A 118 -8.90 23.33 -8.67
C GLU A 118 -9.88 22.46 -7.89
N CYS A 119 -9.41 21.72 -6.89
CA CYS A 119 -10.23 20.87 -6.03
C CYS A 119 -10.91 21.63 -4.88
N HIS A 120 -10.68 22.94 -4.77
CA HIS A 120 -11.22 23.80 -3.71
C HIS A 120 -10.81 23.34 -2.29
N GLY A 121 -9.56 22.95 -2.11
CA GLY A 121 -8.99 22.65 -0.82
C GLY A 121 -8.15 21.38 -0.78
N PHE A 122 -7.26 21.34 0.22
CA PHE A 122 -6.31 20.25 0.41
C PHE A 122 -6.99 18.89 0.66
N ASP A 123 -7.99 18.87 1.53
CA ASP A 123 -8.68 17.63 1.89
C ASP A 123 -9.45 17.06 0.70
N ASN A 124 -10.12 17.92 -0.08
CA ASN A 124 -10.79 17.53 -1.32
C ASN A 124 -9.80 16.95 -2.32
N TYR A 125 -8.64 17.58 -2.50
CA TYR A 125 -7.59 17.06 -3.38
C TYR A 125 -7.16 15.65 -2.95
N ILE A 126 -6.87 15.44 -1.67
CA ILE A 126 -6.45 14.14 -1.15
C ILE A 126 -7.56 13.08 -1.29
N LEU A 127 -8.83 13.42 -1.03
CA LEU A 127 -9.94 12.47 -1.06
C LEU A 127 -10.42 12.16 -2.49
N LYS A 128 -10.51 13.17 -3.37
CA LYS A 128 -11.06 13.05 -4.71
C LYS A 128 -10.09 12.46 -5.73
N THR A 129 -8.80 12.82 -5.64
CA THR A 129 -7.80 12.39 -6.61
C THR A 129 -7.62 10.88 -6.55
N HIS A 130 -7.56 10.23 -7.71
CA HIS A 130 -7.35 8.78 -7.78
C HIS A 130 -5.96 8.39 -7.24
N GLU A 131 -5.83 7.21 -6.63
CA GLU A 131 -4.59 6.73 -6.00
C GLU A 131 -3.40 6.68 -6.98
N ARG A 132 -3.67 6.34 -8.25
CA ARG A 132 -2.66 6.29 -9.31
C ARG A 132 -2.06 7.66 -9.64
N ASP A 133 -2.90 8.69 -9.61
CA ASP A 133 -2.48 10.08 -9.90
C ASP A 133 -1.83 10.74 -8.68
N LEU A 134 -2.29 10.37 -7.48
CA LEU A 134 -1.72 10.86 -6.22
C LEU A 134 -0.29 10.36 -6.00
N ASN A 135 -0.02 9.10 -6.35
CA ASN A 135 1.29 8.43 -6.38
C ASN A 135 2.25 8.80 -5.23
N SER A 136 1.75 8.84 -4.00
CA SER A 136 2.53 9.19 -2.80
C SER A 136 2.06 8.39 -1.59
N LEU A 137 3.01 7.77 -0.89
CA LEU A 137 2.71 7.03 0.35
C LEU A 137 2.24 7.98 1.47
N LEU A 138 2.80 9.21 1.51
CA LEU A 138 2.36 10.22 2.48
C LEU A 138 0.89 10.59 2.25
N ALA A 139 0.53 10.87 1.00
CA ALA A 139 -0.85 11.20 0.64
C ALA A 139 -1.82 10.09 0.99
N MET A 140 -1.45 8.84 0.75
CA MET A 140 -2.28 7.69 1.08
C MET A 140 -2.43 7.47 2.59
N LYS A 141 -1.40 7.78 3.38
CA LYS A 141 -1.50 7.78 4.85
C LYS A 141 -2.47 8.86 5.34
N LEU A 142 -2.33 10.09 4.84
CA LEU A 142 -3.23 11.20 5.18
C LEU A 142 -4.68 10.87 4.77
N ARG A 143 -4.88 10.34 3.57
CA ARG A 143 -6.20 9.88 3.10
C ARG A 143 -6.83 8.89 4.09
N ARG A 144 -6.06 7.88 4.53
CA ARG A 144 -6.53 6.91 5.53
C ARG A 144 -6.91 7.57 6.85
N GLU A 145 -6.07 8.47 7.37
CA GLU A 145 -6.35 9.19 8.60
C GLU A 145 -7.61 10.04 8.49
N MET A 146 -7.79 10.76 7.39
CA MET A 146 -9.00 11.55 7.12
C MET A 146 -10.25 10.67 7.04
N LEU A 147 -10.18 9.55 6.31
CA LEU A 147 -11.31 8.62 6.19
C LEU A 147 -11.67 7.97 7.52
N LEU A 148 -10.70 7.60 8.34
CA LEU A 148 -10.95 7.08 9.69
C LEU A 148 -11.54 8.15 10.61
N ALA A 149 -11.08 9.39 10.52
CA ALA A 149 -11.62 10.50 11.29
C ALA A 149 -13.08 10.77 10.94
N LEU A 150 -13.45 10.71 9.65
CA LEU A 150 -14.83 10.85 9.18
C LEU A 150 -15.71 9.66 9.60
N ALA A 151 -15.21 8.41 9.43
CA ALA A 151 -15.97 7.20 9.76
C ALA A 151 -16.26 7.09 11.26
N ASN A 152 -15.27 7.40 12.10
CA ASN A 152 -15.40 7.34 13.56
C ASN A 152 -15.95 8.63 14.18
N LYS A 153 -16.21 9.67 13.35
CA LYS A 153 -16.67 10.99 13.81
C LYS A 153 -15.77 11.59 14.89
N THR A 154 -14.47 11.43 14.74
CA THR A 154 -13.47 11.94 15.71
C THR A 154 -13.02 13.37 15.38
N CYS A 155 -13.51 13.95 14.26
CA CYS A 155 -13.26 15.35 13.93
C CYS A 155 -13.88 16.26 14.99
N TYR A 156 -13.16 17.27 15.43
CA TYR A 156 -13.63 18.31 16.35
C TYR A 156 -14.43 17.77 17.57
N PRO A 157 -13.78 17.07 18.50
CA PRO A 157 -14.48 16.47 19.65
C PRO A 157 -15.16 17.52 20.55
N ASP A 158 -14.63 18.75 20.55
CA ASP A 158 -15.11 19.83 21.40
C ASP A 158 -16.29 20.61 20.77
N ASP A 159 -16.39 20.65 19.42
CA ASP A 159 -17.34 21.46 18.68
C ASP A 159 -18.26 20.62 17.79
N LYS A 160 -19.44 20.22 18.29
CA LYS A 160 -20.43 19.40 17.53
C LYS A 160 -20.95 20.07 16.28
N ASP A 161 -21.20 21.39 16.32
CA ASP A 161 -21.72 22.13 15.17
C ASP A 161 -20.72 22.17 13.99
N LYS A 162 -19.43 22.28 14.30
CA LYS A 162 -18.38 22.19 13.28
C LYS A 162 -18.23 20.77 12.76
N GLN A 163 -18.33 19.78 13.64
CA GLN A 163 -18.29 18.37 13.26
C GLN A 163 -19.39 18.02 12.26
N GLU A 164 -20.64 18.41 12.50
CA GLU A 164 -21.75 18.15 11.60
C GLU A 164 -21.56 18.84 10.25
N LYS A 165 -21.09 20.08 10.22
CA LYS A 165 -20.78 20.81 8.98
C LYS A 165 -19.73 20.09 8.14
N ILE A 166 -18.67 19.58 8.78
CA ILE A 166 -17.59 18.86 8.09
C ILE A 166 -18.09 17.50 7.59
N ILE A 167 -18.81 16.75 8.41
CA ILE A 167 -19.41 15.47 8.00
C ILE A 167 -20.36 15.69 6.82
N HIS A 168 -21.16 16.75 6.83
CA HIS A 168 -22.06 17.08 5.72
C HIS A 168 -21.28 17.46 4.45
N LYS A 169 -20.19 18.27 4.60
CA LYS A 169 -19.34 18.68 3.47
C LYS A 169 -18.66 17.50 2.77
N TYR A 170 -18.19 16.51 3.54
CA TYR A 170 -17.41 15.37 3.04
C TYR A 170 -18.20 14.05 3.02
N HIS A 171 -19.54 14.10 3.08
CA HIS A 171 -20.39 12.90 3.17
C HIS A 171 -20.17 11.91 2.02
N GLU A 172 -19.85 12.40 0.81
CA GLU A 172 -19.60 11.57 -0.37
C GLU A 172 -18.42 10.61 -0.21
N PHE A 173 -17.47 10.96 0.66
CA PHE A 173 -16.23 10.19 0.86
C PHE A 173 -16.30 9.27 2.08
N ILE A 174 -17.40 9.29 2.82
CA ILE A 174 -17.53 8.47 4.04
C ILE A 174 -17.66 7.00 3.64
N ILE A 175 -16.71 6.21 4.12
CA ILE A 175 -16.69 4.76 3.96
C ILE A 175 -16.69 4.10 5.35
N PRO A 176 -17.10 2.82 5.46
CA PRO A 176 -17.03 2.10 6.72
C PRO A 176 -15.60 2.09 7.30
N ALA A 177 -15.48 2.18 8.63
CA ALA A 177 -14.16 2.21 9.29
C ALA A 177 -13.31 0.97 8.96
N GLU A 178 -13.95 -0.19 8.83
CA GLU A 178 -13.29 -1.43 8.43
C GLU A 178 -12.61 -1.32 7.06
N GLU A 179 -13.24 -0.65 6.10
CA GLU A 179 -12.64 -0.42 4.78
C GLU A 179 -11.58 0.67 4.82
N ALA A 180 -11.83 1.76 5.56
CA ALA A 180 -10.92 2.88 5.71
C ALA A 180 -9.54 2.46 6.24
N GLU A 181 -9.52 1.49 7.15
CA GLU A 181 -8.27 0.94 7.72
C GLU A 181 -7.36 0.27 6.69
N TRP A 182 -7.87 -0.13 5.53
CA TRP A 182 -7.10 -0.78 4.47
C TRP A 182 -6.65 0.18 3.38
N VAL A 183 -7.11 1.42 3.42
CA VAL A 183 -6.73 2.45 2.44
C VAL A 183 -5.25 2.78 2.57
N GLY A 184 -4.53 2.83 1.46
CA GLY A 184 -3.13 3.23 1.41
C GLY A 184 -2.15 2.27 2.06
N LEU A 185 -2.55 1.02 2.35
CA LEU A 185 -1.62 -0.02 2.74
C LEU A 185 -0.93 -0.59 1.51
N THR A 186 0.37 -0.76 1.60
CA THR A 186 1.13 -1.55 0.63
C THR A 186 0.71 -3.02 0.70
N ILE A 187 0.95 -3.79 -0.37
CA ILE A 187 0.59 -5.23 -0.40
C ILE A 187 1.21 -5.98 0.78
N THR A 188 2.46 -5.66 1.10
CA THR A 188 3.17 -6.28 2.23
C THR A 188 2.51 -5.95 3.57
N GLU A 189 2.18 -4.69 3.83
CA GLU A 189 1.49 -4.24 5.03
C GLU A 189 0.09 -4.86 5.15
N ALA A 190 -0.64 -4.93 4.03
CA ALA A 190 -1.96 -5.53 3.98
C ALA A 190 -1.92 -7.04 4.29
N LEU A 191 -0.94 -7.78 3.76
CA LEU A 191 -0.73 -9.18 4.07
C LEU A 191 -0.38 -9.38 5.55
N HIS A 192 0.51 -8.56 6.11
CA HIS A 192 0.85 -8.60 7.53
C HIS A 192 -0.37 -8.30 8.42
N LYS A 193 -1.19 -7.32 8.05
CA LYS A 193 -2.44 -6.99 8.77
C LYS A 193 -3.41 -8.16 8.70
N ALA A 194 -3.66 -8.74 7.52
CA ALA A 194 -4.53 -9.90 7.34
C ALA A 194 -4.06 -11.10 8.16
N TRP A 195 -2.77 -11.38 8.14
CA TRP A 195 -2.18 -12.47 8.91
C TRP A 195 -2.32 -12.24 10.43
N ARG A 196 -2.11 -11.01 10.90
CA ARG A 196 -2.30 -10.64 12.32
C ARG A 196 -3.75 -10.82 12.76
N ILE A 197 -4.71 -10.36 11.94
CA ILE A 197 -6.15 -10.56 12.21
C ILE A 197 -6.46 -12.04 12.29
N ARG A 198 -6.02 -12.84 11.30
CA ARG A 198 -6.26 -14.29 11.28
C ARG A 198 -5.66 -15.00 12.49
N ARG A 199 -4.45 -14.63 12.89
CA ARG A 199 -3.77 -15.21 14.06
C ARG A 199 -4.52 -14.90 15.37
N ASN A 200 -5.15 -13.72 15.45
CA ASN A 200 -5.86 -13.27 16.63
C ASN A 200 -7.30 -13.80 16.73
N LEU A 201 -7.81 -14.45 15.67
CA LEU A 201 -9.12 -15.10 15.75
C LEU A 201 -9.11 -16.20 16.83
N PRO A 202 -10.15 -16.28 17.68
CA PRO A 202 -10.21 -17.27 18.78
C PRO A 202 -10.02 -18.70 18.28
N GLN A 203 -10.54 -19.01 17.09
CA GLN A 203 -10.43 -20.34 16.46
C GLN A 203 -8.98 -20.73 16.10
N ASN A 204 -8.11 -19.76 15.83
CA ASN A 204 -6.73 -19.97 15.38
C ASN A 204 -5.70 -19.78 16.52
N ARG A 205 -6.13 -19.35 17.71
CA ARG A 205 -5.24 -19.27 18.87
C ARG A 205 -5.02 -20.68 19.40
N PRO A 206 -3.76 -21.09 19.59
CA PRO A 206 -3.50 -22.34 20.27
C PRO A 206 -4.10 -22.26 21.67
N LYS A 207 -4.87 -23.27 22.06
CA LYS A 207 -5.41 -23.35 23.41
C LYS A 207 -4.24 -23.39 24.41
N PRO A 208 -4.35 -22.73 25.56
CA PRO A 208 -3.36 -22.87 26.61
C PRO A 208 -3.15 -24.35 26.96
N LEU A 209 -1.91 -24.76 27.16
CA LEU A 209 -1.59 -26.17 27.49
C LEU A 209 -2.40 -26.68 28.68
N LYS A 210 -2.67 -25.80 29.66
CA LYS A 210 -3.49 -26.12 30.81
C LYS A 210 -4.88 -26.62 30.40
N GLU A 211 -5.58 -25.87 29.55
CA GLU A 211 -6.93 -26.25 29.06
C GLU A 211 -6.88 -27.56 28.26
N VAL A 212 -5.87 -27.74 27.44
CA VAL A 212 -5.68 -28.98 26.66
C VAL A 212 -5.50 -30.21 27.60
N TYR A 213 -4.69 -30.03 28.65
CA TYR A 213 -4.50 -31.12 29.61
C TYR A 213 -5.73 -31.38 30.50
N GLU A 214 -6.46 -30.33 30.86
CA GLU A 214 -7.73 -30.42 31.59
C GLU A 214 -8.78 -31.17 30.73
N GLU A 215 -8.96 -30.80 29.46
CA GLU A 215 -9.86 -31.52 28.53
C GLU A 215 -9.46 -33.00 28.38
N ARG A 216 -8.16 -33.29 28.22
CA ARG A 216 -7.65 -34.64 28.14
C ARG A 216 -7.88 -35.44 29.42
N LEU A 217 -7.68 -34.79 30.57
CA LEU A 217 -7.94 -35.45 31.86
C LEU A 217 -9.42 -35.79 32.05
N VAL A 218 -10.31 -34.85 31.75
CA VAL A 218 -11.76 -35.03 31.81
C VAL A 218 -12.17 -36.20 30.89
N LEU A 219 -11.67 -36.22 29.65
CA LEU A 219 -11.94 -37.29 28.72
C LEU A 219 -11.44 -38.65 29.24
N LYS A 220 -10.24 -38.70 29.80
CA LYS A 220 -9.70 -39.94 30.42
C LYS A 220 -10.54 -40.42 31.61
N LEU A 221 -11.05 -39.51 32.43
CA LEU A 221 -11.91 -39.82 33.56
C LEU A 221 -13.29 -40.33 33.10
N HIS A 222 -13.87 -39.76 32.03
CA HIS A 222 -15.10 -40.27 31.44
C HIS A 222 -14.93 -41.69 30.89
N LEU A 223 -13.89 -41.92 30.14
CA LEU A 223 -13.59 -43.24 29.57
C LEU A 223 -13.28 -44.30 30.67
N LYS A 224 -12.65 -43.87 31.78
CA LYS A 224 -12.43 -44.71 32.96
C LYS A 224 -13.74 -45.13 33.59
N LYS A 225 -14.73 -44.24 33.64
CA LYS A 225 -16.05 -44.53 34.19
C LYS A 225 -16.83 -45.53 33.34
N GLU A 226 -16.56 -45.56 32.04
CA GLU A 226 -17.21 -46.45 31.08
C GLU A 226 -16.48 -47.79 30.88
N ASN A 227 -15.49 -48.15 31.72
CA ASN A 227 -14.68 -49.37 31.64
C ASN A 227 -13.90 -49.59 30.33
N GLN A 228 -13.61 -48.55 29.61
CA GLN A 228 -12.82 -48.62 28.36
C GLN A 228 -11.32 -48.24 28.56
N TRP A 229 -10.76 -48.65 29.71
CA TRP A 229 -9.38 -48.30 30.07
C TRP A 229 -8.31 -48.91 29.15
N GLU A 230 -8.54 -50.09 28.63
CA GLU A 230 -7.57 -50.82 27.81
C GLU A 230 -7.28 -50.07 26.51
N ALA A 231 -8.32 -49.51 25.87
CA ALA A 231 -8.17 -48.74 24.65
C ALA A 231 -7.37 -47.42 24.87
N ILE A 232 -7.49 -46.81 26.06
CA ILE A 232 -6.80 -45.57 26.38
C ILE A 232 -5.30 -45.78 26.63
N MET A 233 -4.94 -46.90 27.25
CA MET A 233 -3.53 -47.24 27.50
C MET A 233 -2.78 -47.50 26.19
N GLU A 234 -3.41 -48.20 25.23
CA GLU A 234 -2.85 -48.39 23.89
C GLU A 234 -2.67 -47.05 23.11
N GLU A 235 -3.62 -46.13 23.25
CA GLU A 235 -3.55 -44.83 22.59
C GLU A 235 -2.48 -43.93 23.24
N SER A 236 -2.32 -43.95 24.57
CA SER A 236 -1.31 -43.18 25.30
C SER A 236 0.13 -43.65 25.01
N ASP A 237 0.31 -44.92 24.69
CA ASP A 237 1.63 -45.48 24.33
C ASP A 237 1.99 -45.16 22.87
N ARG A 238 1.01 -44.94 21.99
CA ARG A 238 1.22 -44.46 20.63
C ARG A 238 1.54 -42.95 20.59
N GLU A 239 1.07 -42.17 21.58
CA GLU A 239 1.30 -40.71 21.67
C GLU A 239 2.58 -40.33 22.46
N LYS A 240 3.38 -41.27 22.90
CA LYS A 240 4.70 -40.90 23.45
C LYS A 240 5.49 -40.24 22.32
N PRO A 241 5.84 -38.94 22.42
CA PRO A 241 6.70 -38.35 21.44
C PRO A 241 7.96 -39.21 21.39
N GLN A 242 8.25 -39.78 20.24
CA GLN A 242 9.59 -40.32 20.01
C GLN A 242 10.53 -39.14 20.34
N ASP A 243 11.41 -39.37 21.33
CA ASP A 243 12.44 -38.39 21.71
C ASP A 243 13.44 -38.19 20.56
N GLU A 244 12.95 -37.69 19.45
CA GLU A 244 13.80 -37.00 18.48
C GLU A 244 14.18 -35.69 19.13
N LYS A 245 15.31 -35.67 19.78
CA LYS A 245 15.98 -34.41 20.19
C LYS A 245 15.90 -33.46 19.02
N PRO A 246 15.28 -32.28 19.18
CA PRO A 246 15.20 -31.33 18.09
C PRO A 246 16.61 -31.10 17.54
N PRO A 247 16.82 -31.15 16.22
CA PRO A 247 18.14 -30.98 15.65
C PRO A 247 18.72 -29.67 16.14
N SER A 248 19.93 -29.73 16.70
CA SER A 248 20.59 -28.54 17.24
C SER A 248 20.63 -27.45 16.18
N LEU A 249 20.56 -26.18 16.58
CA LEU A 249 20.63 -25.02 15.67
C LEU A 249 21.83 -25.12 14.72
N ILE A 250 22.94 -25.70 15.17
CA ILE A 250 24.16 -25.95 14.40
C ILE A 250 23.91 -26.97 13.26
N GLN A 251 23.06 -28.00 13.48
CA GLN A 251 22.71 -28.96 12.42
C GLN A 251 21.76 -28.35 11.38
N LYS A 252 20.89 -27.40 11.77
CA LYS A 252 20.01 -26.67 10.83
C LYS A 252 20.76 -25.67 9.95
N LEU A 253 21.88 -25.14 10.43
CA LEU A 253 22.71 -24.16 9.70
C LEU A 253 23.83 -24.78 8.85
N ASN A 254 24.01 -26.10 8.91
CA ASN A 254 25.03 -26.76 8.10
C ASN A 254 24.48 -27.18 6.73
N PRO A 255 24.81 -26.45 5.62
CA PRO A 255 24.32 -26.75 4.28
C PRO A 255 24.78 -28.11 3.73
N PHE A 256 25.78 -28.73 4.36
CA PHE A 256 26.34 -30.02 3.95
C PHE A 256 25.74 -31.23 4.70
N SER A 257 24.78 -31.02 5.61
CA SER A 257 24.17 -32.14 6.38
C SER A 257 23.37 -33.11 5.52
N ALA A 258 22.86 -32.64 4.37
CA ALA A 258 22.14 -33.48 3.41
C ALA A 258 23.07 -34.38 2.56
N TYR A 259 24.32 -33.97 2.38
CA TYR A 259 25.29 -34.69 1.54
C TYR A 259 25.83 -35.97 2.19
N ASN A 260 25.84 -36.02 3.51
CA ASN A 260 26.36 -37.19 4.25
C ASN A 260 25.33 -38.31 4.49
N LYS A 261 24.02 -38.06 4.25
CA LYS A 261 22.99 -39.10 4.34
C LYS A 261 23.00 -40.07 3.15
N ASN A 262 23.48 -39.66 1.99
CA ASN A 262 23.50 -40.48 0.77
C ASN A 262 24.77 -41.34 0.58
N LYS A 263 25.70 -41.32 1.55
CA LYS A 263 26.91 -42.17 1.52
C LYS A 263 26.87 -43.40 2.43
N LYS A 264 25.69 -43.67 3.05
CA LYS A 264 25.50 -44.83 3.93
C LYS A 264 24.35 -45.76 3.46
N GLN A 265 24.10 -45.78 2.15
CA GLN A 265 23.37 -46.86 1.49
C GLN A 265 24.30 -47.58 0.54
#